data_44bbe8aa7146d5312bfe1e557e392430
#
_entry.id   44bbe8aa7146d5312bfe1e557e392430
#
_cell.length_a   1.000
_cell.length_b   1.000
_cell.length_c   1.000
_cell.angle_alpha   90.00
_cell.angle_beta   90.00
_cell.angle_gamma   90.00
#
_symmetry.space_group_name_H-M   'P 1'
#
loop_
_entity.id
_entity.type
_entity.pdbx_description
1 polymer ?
#
loop_
_entity_poly.entity_id
_entity_poly.type
_entity_poly.pdbx_seq_one_letter_code
_entity_poly.pdbx_strand_id
1 'polypeptide(L)'
;MKEKVKKILSRRLIVIFFLIVYALIILISARSEYLQYKEIGEQYVSIFEKNIKTKYLVFGVSFVISYITIFISNKMVRRALKDIFDKEQKEMPKLLNKSISFVVGVIVAFVAQITLTQKFLMFTNVAQFGVADPVFGLDISFFMFQLPFNKAVVIFLIAFLSLLTVYV
;
A
#
# COMPACT_ATOMS: atom_id res chain seq x y z
N MET A 1 4.30 -34.26 -22.47
CA MET A 1 5.15 -33.10 -22.13
C MET A 1 4.70 -31.81 -22.87
N LYS A 2 4.44 -31.84 -24.15
CA LYS A 2 4.00 -30.67 -24.98
C LYS A 2 2.67 -30.05 -24.50
N GLU A 3 1.65 -30.83 -24.10
CA GLU A 3 0.37 -30.27 -23.60
C GLU A 3 0.48 -29.51 -22.28
N LYS A 4 1.28 -30.00 -21.33
CA LYS A 4 1.52 -29.28 -20.05
C LYS A 4 2.21 -27.92 -20.29
N VAL A 5 3.17 -27.89 -21.22
CA VAL A 5 3.88 -26.65 -21.60
C VAL A 5 2.92 -25.67 -22.27
N LYS A 6 2.05 -26.13 -23.19
CA LYS A 6 1.03 -25.31 -23.85
C LYS A 6 0.02 -24.73 -22.86
N LYS A 7 -0.41 -25.51 -21.85
CA LYS A 7 -1.33 -25.08 -20.80
C LYS A 7 -0.70 -24.03 -19.84
N ILE A 8 0.58 -24.18 -19.52
CA ILE A 8 1.33 -23.20 -18.70
C ILE A 8 1.54 -21.91 -19.49
N LEU A 9 1.89 -22.00 -20.78
CA LEU A 9 2.09 -20.85 -21.65
C LEU A 9 0.78 -20.06 -21.84
N SER A 10 -0.34 -20.75 -22.06
CA SER A 10 -1.64 -20.10 -22.23
C SER A 10 -2.08 -19.37 -20.94
N ARG A 11 -1.85 -19.94 -19.75
CA ARG A 11 -2.14 -19.27 -18.48
C ARG A 11 -1.28 -18.02 -18.26
N ARG A 12 -0.01 -18.06 -18.61
CA ARG A 12 0.88 -16.89 -18.54
C ARG A 12 0.44 -15.79 -19.49
N LEU A 13 0.06 -16.13 -20.71
CA LEU A 13 -0.45 -15.18 -21.70
C LEU A 13 -1.75 -14.51 -21.23
N ILE A 14 -2.66 -15.26 -20.63
CA ILE A 14 -3.89 -14.71 -20.04
C ILE A 14 -3.55 -13.70 -18.92
N VAL A 15 -2.64 -14.04 -18.01
CA VAL A 15 -2.22 -13.14 -16.94
C VAL A 15 -1.57 -11.87 -17.50
N ILE A 16 -0.69 -12.00 -18.48
CA ILE A 16 -0.06 -10.86 -19.15
C ILE A 16 -1.11 -9.98 -19.83
N PHE A 17 -2.08 -10.58 -20.52
CA PHE A 17 -3.19 -9.85 -21.14
C PHE A 17 -3.97 -9.02 -20.12
N PHE A 18 -4.37 -9.62 -18.99
CA PHE A 18 -5.07 -8.88 -17.92
C PHE A 18 -4.22 -7.77 -17.30
N LEU A 19 -2.91 -7.99 -17.15
CA LEU A 19 -2.00 -6.95 -16.66
C LEU A 19 -1.90 -5.77 -17.64
N ILE A 20 -1.84 -6.05 -18.95
CA ILE A 20 -1.83 -5.01 -19.99
C ILE A 20 -3.14 -4.23 -19.99
N VAL A 21 -4.29 -4.91 -19.95
CA VAL A 21 -5.61 -4.27 -19.89
C VAL A 21 -5.72 -3.40 -18.64
N TYR A 22 -5.28 -3.91 -17.48
CA TYR A 22 -5.28 -3.15 -16.23
C TYR A 22 -4.38 -1.91 -16.30
N ALA A 23 -3.19 -2.04 -16.88
CA ALA A 23 -2.28 -0.91 -17.10
C ALA A 23 -2.90 0.16 -18.03
N LEU A 24 -3.58 -0.26 -19.09
CA LEU A 24 -4.30 0.65 -20.00
C LEU A 24 -5.43 1.39 -19.28
N ILE A 25 -6.21 0.71 -18.43
CA ILE A 25 -7.26 1.34 -17.64
C ILE A 25 -6.67 2.42 -16.72
N ILE A 26 -5.56 2.13 -16.03
CA ILE A 26 -4.88 3.11 -15.18
C ILE A 26 -4.41 4.32 -15.99
N LEU A 27 -3.80 4.11 -17.16
CA LEU A 27 -3.32 5.19 -18.03
C LEU A 27 -4.47 6.06 -18.53
N ILE A 28 -5.57 5.45 -18.97
CA ILE A 28 -6.76 6.17 -19.44
C ILE A 28 -7.38 6.97 -18.28
N SER A 29 -7.52 6.39 -17.10
CA SER A 29 -8.05 7.08 -15.92
C SER A 29 -7.18 8.26 -15.51
N ALA A 30 -5.85 8.08 -15.47
CA ALA A 30 -4.91 9.15 -15.15
C ALA A 30 -4.95 10.28 -16.21
N ARG A 31 -5.08 9.91 -17.49
CA ARG A 31 -5.21 10.89 -18.57
C ARG A 31 -6.52 11.66 -18.49
N SER A 32 -7.62 10.97 -18.21
CA SER A 32 -8.94 11.61 -18.02
C SER A 32 -8.93 12.59 -16.84
N GLU A 33 -8.37 12.16 -15.70
CA GLU A 33 -8.23 13.03 -14.52
C GLU A 33 -7.35 14.27 -14.83
N TYR A 34 -6.23 14.09 -15.53
CA TYR A 34 -5.38 15.20 -15.97
C TYR A 34 -6.14 16.22 -16.84
N LEU A 35 -6.93 15.74 -17.82
CA LEU A 35 -7.69 16.61 -18.71
C LEU A 35 -8.77 17.38 -17.96
N GLN A 36 -9.44 16.78 -16.98
CA GLN A 36 -10.42 17.46 -16.13
C GLN A 36 -9.78 18.64 -15.37
N TYR A 37 -8.60 18.44 -14.77
CA TYR A 37 -7.88 19.54 -14.11
C TYR A 37 -7.45 20.64 -15.09
N LYS A 38 -7.04 20.25 -16.31
CA LYS A 38 -6.65 21.21 -17.34
C LYS A 38 -7.82 22.05 -17.87
N GLU A 39 -9.01 21.46 -17.99
CA GLU A 39 -10.24 22.16 -18.38
C GLU A 39 -10.67 23.22 -17.36
N ILE A 40 -10.45 22.96 -16.06
CA ILE A 40 -10.75 23.92 -14.98
C ILE A 40 -9.76 25.11 -15.04
N GLY A 41 -8.51 24.87 -15.46
CA GLY A 41 -7.47 25.86 -15.60
C GLY A 41 -6.08 25.31 -15.39
N GLU A 42 -5.09 25.81 -16.12
CA GLU A 42 -3.71 25.31 -16.07
C GLU A 42 -3.08 25.36 -14.65
N GLN A 43 -3.51 26.29 -13.83
CA GLN A 43 -3.08 26.40 -12.43
C GLN A 43 -3.44 25.17 -11.58
N TYR A 44 -4.50 24.43 -11.94
CA TYR A 44 -4.93 23.23 -11.20
C TYR A 44 -4.17 21.97 -11.60
N VAL A 45 -3.41 22.01 -12.69
CA VAL A 45 -2.56 20.88 -13.12
C VAL A 45 -1.50 20.56 -12.06
N SER A 46 -0.97 21.59 -11.40
CA SER A 46 -0.01 21.42 -10.29
C SER A 46 -0.58 20.62 -9.12
N ILE A 47 -1.88 20.76 -8.83
CA ILE A 47 -2.59 20.01 -7.79
C ILE A 47 -2.71 18.53 -8.19
N PHE A 48 -3.04 18.26 -9.45
CA PHE A 48 -3.07 16.91 -9.99
C PHE A 48 -1.70 16.22 -9.88
N GLU A 49 -0.63 16.88 -10.31
CA GLU A 49 0.72 16.33 -10.20
C GLU A 49 1.11 16.04 -8.74
N LYS A 50 0.80 16.95 -7.83
CA LYS A 50 1.07 16.78 -6.40
C LYS A 50 0.29 15.58 -5.84
N ASN A 51 -0.97 15.43 -6.22
CA ASN A 51 -1.81 14.31 -5.81
C ASN A 51 -1.23 12.97 -6.30
N ILE A 52 -0.86 12.88 -7.58
CA ILE A 52 -0.25 11.67 -8.15
C ILE A 52 1.09 11.34 -7.49
N LYS A 53 1.99 12.32 -7.36
CA LYS A 53 3.28 12.12 -6.69
C LYS A 53 3.08 11.58 -5.26
N THR A 54 2.12 12.14 -4.53
CA THR A 54 1.80 11.70 -3.16
C THR A 54 1.21 10.29 -3.14
N LYS A 55 0.31 9.95 -4.06
CA LYS A 55 -0.23 8.58 -4.19
C LYS A 55 0.90 7.55 -4.34
N TYR A 56 1.85 7.79 -5.25
CA TYR A 56 2.98 6.88 -5.46
C TYR A 56 3.96 6.85 -4.29
N LEU A 57 4.19 7.99 -3.64
CA LEU A 57 5.04 8.04 -2.45
C LEU A 57 4.45 7.22 -1.31
N VAL A 58 3.18 7.44 -0.97
CA VAL A 58 2.48 6.68 0.08
C VAL A 58 2.47 5.19 -0.24
N PHE A 59 2.16 4.83 -1.50
CA PHE A 59 2.20 3.42 -1.94
C PHE A 59 3.60 2.83 -1.78
N GLY A 60 4.63 3.48 -2.30
CA GLY A 60 6.01 2.98 -2.27
C GLY A 60 6.54 2.79 -0.84
N VAL A 61 6.35 3.79 0.02
CA VAL A 61 6.79 3.72 1.43
C VAL A 61 6.04 2.59 2.15
N SER A 62 4.71 2.52 2.00
CA SER A 62 3.90 1.48 2.64
C SER A 62 4.23 0.09 2.11
N PHE A 63 4.53 -0.05 0.81
CA PHE A 63 4.95 -1.31 0.21
C PHE A 63 6.28 -1.79 0.80
N VAL A 64 7.29 -0.93 0.87
CA VAL A 64 8.60 -1.30 1.41
C VAL A 64 8.47 -1.75 2.88
N ILE A 65 7.77 -0.98 3.70
CA ILE A 65 7.57 -1.30 5.12
C ILE A 65 6.82 -2.63 5.27
N SER A 66 5.69 -2.80 4.60
CA SER A 66 4.87 -4.01 4.70
C SER A 66 5.59 -5.24 4.14
N TYR A 67 6.28 -5.11 3.00
CA TYR A 67 7.05 -6.21 2.43
C TYR A 67 8.14 -6.71 3.38
N ILE A 68 8.93 -5.79 3.94
CA ILE A 68 10.01 -6.14 4.88
C ILE A 68 9.43 -6.80 6.13
N THR A 69 8.36 -6.24 6.71
CA THR A 69 7.73 -6.76 7.92
C THR A 69 7.18 -8.17 7.69
N ILE A 70 6.43 -8.39 6.61
CA ILE A 70 5.86 -9.71 6.28
C ILE A 70 6.96 -10.71 5.94
N PHE A 71 8.01 -10.27 5.23
CA PHE A 71 9.13 -11.13 4.88
C PHE A 71 9.90 -11.62 6.13
N ILE A 72 10.13 -10.73 7.10
CA ILE A 72 10.76 -11.09 8.37
C ILE A 72 9.87 -12.05 9.16
N SER A 73 8.56 -11.75 9.27
CA SER A 73 7.60 -12.62 9.95
C SER A 73 7.54 -14.01 9.33
N ASN A 74 7.45 -14.11 8.01
CA ASN A 74 7.51 -15.38 7.29
C ASN A 74 8.80 -16.18 7.57
N LYS A 75 9.93 -15.47 7.70
CA LYS A 75 11.20 -16.11 8.02
C LYS A 75 11.22 -16.64 9.46
N MET A 76 10.61 -15.93 10.39
CA MET A 76 10.51 -16.36 11.80
C MET A 76 9.58 -17.59 11.93
N VAL A 77 8.38 -17.54 11.33
CA VAL A 77 7.45 -18.66 11.28
C VAL A 77 8.11 -19.91 10.67
N ARG A 78 8.82 -19.73 9.56
CA ARG A 78 9.51 -20.84 8.91
C ARG A 78 10.59 -21.47 9.80
N ARG A 79 11.31 -20.67 10.60
CA ARG A 79 12.31 -21.21 11.54
C ARG A 79 11.63 -22.03 12.63
N ALA A 80 10.55 -21.51 13.24
CA ALA A 80 9.81 -22.20 14.25
C ALA A 80 9.18 -23.53 13.73
N LEU A 81 8.60 -23.49 12.52
CA LEU A 81 8.06 -24.70 11.89
C LEU A 81 9.14 -25.72 11.56
N LYS A 82 10.33 -25.29 11.15
CA LYS A 82 11.43 -26.20 10.83
C LYS A 82 11.79 -27.06 12.05
N ASP A 83 11.89 -26.46 13.22
CA ASP A 83 12.23 -27.16 14.46
C ASP A 83 11.18 -28.23 14.83
N ILE A 84 9.91 -27.97 14.49
CA ILE A 84 8.80 -28.93 14.72
C ILE A 84 8.87 -30.09 13.72
N PHE A 85 9.05 -29.76 12.42
CA PHE A 85 9.12 -30.78 11.35
C PHE A 85 10.35 -31.69 11.50
N ASP A 86 11.50 -31.11 11.92
CA ASP A 86 12.72 -31.88 12.17
C ASP A 86 12.54 -32.87 13.35
N LYS A 87 11.79 -32.47 14.41
CA LYS A 87 11.43 -33.38 15.52
C LYS A 87 10.48 -34.51 15.11
N GLU A 88 9.57 -34.22 14.19
CA GLU A 88 8.60 -35.21 13.67
C GLU A 88 9.16 -36.05 12.50
N GLN A 89 10.41 -35.82 12.09
CA GLN A 89 11.06 -36.48 10.93
C GLN A 89 10.23 -36.35 9.63
N LYS A 90 9.51 -35.23 9.45
CA LYS A 90 8.72 -34.94 8.27
C LYS A 90 9.39 -33.92 7.37
N GLU A 91 9.24 -34.07 6.06
CA GLU A 91 9.73 -33.06 5.12
C GLU A 91 8.90 -31.76 5.21
N MET A 92 9.60 -30.64 5.36
CA MET A 92 8.96 -29.33 5.40
C MET A 92 8.44 -28.90 4.02
N PRO A 93 7.17 -28.49 3.87
CA PRO A 93 6.64 -28.02 2.59
C PRO A 93 7.38 -26.78 2.09
N LYS A 94 7.54 -26.67 0.76
CA LYS A 94 8.16 -25.51 0.12
C LYS A 94 7.25 -24.28 0.22
N LEU A 95 7.45 -23.44 1.22
CA LEU A 95 6.73 -22.19 1.38
C LEU A 95 7.31 -21.10 0.47
N LEU A 96 6.46 -20.47 -0.32
CA LEU A 96 6.82 -19.38 -1.26
C LEU A 96 6.91 -18.01 -0.53
N ASN A 97 7.80 -17.91 0.49
CA ASN A 97 7.88 -16.74 1.35
C ASN A 97 7.99 -15.40 0.61
N LYS A 98 8.83 -15.34 -0.43
CA LYS A 98 9.03 -14.11 -1.21
C LYS A 98 7.78 -13.69 -1.96
N SER A 99 7.11 -14.64 -2.62
CA SER A 99 5.91 -14.36 -3.41
C SER A 99 4.71 -13.96 -2.53
N ILE A 100 4.53 -14.62 -1.39
CA ILE A 100 3.47 -14.30 -0.43
C ILE A 100 3.72 -12.89 0.14
N SER A 101 4.94 -12.60 0.60
CA SER A 101 5.29 -11.28 1.12
C SER A 101 5.08 -10.16 0.09
N PHE A 102 5.40 -10.44 -1.18
CA PHE A 102 5.18 -9.49 -2.27
C PHE A 102 3.69 -9.19 -2.49
N VAL A 103 2.88 -10.23 -2.65
CA VAL A 103 1.44 -10.09 -2.92
C VAL A 103 0.74 -9.39 -1.77
N VAL A 104 0.97 -9.84 -0.53
CA VAL A 104 0.35 -9.23 0.65
C VAL A 104 0.87 -7.80 0.85
N GLY A 105 2.17 -7.55 0.61
CA GLY A 105 2.75 -6.22 0.65
C GLY A 105 2.11 -5.24 -0.32
N VAL A 106 1.82 -5.69 -1.56
CA VAL A 106 1.10 -4.88 -2.56
C VAL A 106 -0.32 -4.55 -2.09
N ILE A 107 -1.05 -5.53 -1.54
CA ILE A 107 -2.42 -5.32 -1.03
C ILE A 107 -2.41 -4.29 0.10
N VAL A 108 -1.52 -4.45 1.08
CA VAL A 108 -1.38 -3.52 2.22
C VAL A 108 -1.02 -2.10 1.75
N ALA A 109 -0.09 -1.99 0.80
CA ALA A 109 0.30 -0.70 0.22
C ALA A 109 -0.86 -0.01 -0.51
N PHE A 110 -1.70 -0.79 -1.21
CA PHE A 110 -2.87 -0.26 -1.91
C PHE A 110 -3.93 0.26 -0.92
N VAL A 111 -4.17 -0.46 0.16
CA VAL A 111 -5.07 -0.01 1.24
C VAL A 111 -4.51 1.26 1.91
N ALA A 112 -3.21 1.31 2.18
CA ALA A 112 -2.55 2.50 2.73
C ALA A 112 -2.69 3.71 1.79
N GLN A 113 -2.48 3.52 0.50
CA GLN A 113 -2.64 4.58 -0.51
C GLN A 113 -4.06 5.17 -0.48
N ILE A 114 -5.09 4.33 -0.48
CA ILE A 114 -6.48 4.79 -0.47
C ILE A 114 -6.80 5.54 0.83
N THR A 115 -6.33 5.05 1.97
CA THR A 115 -6.72 5.58 3.29
C THR A 115 -5.89 6.79 3.73
N LEU A 116 -4.61 6.86 3.34
CA LEU A 116 -3.67 7.86 3.87
C LEU A 116 -3.37 9.01 2.91
N THR A 117 -3.50 8.85 1.59
CA THR A 117 -3.04 9.87 0.63
C THR A 117 -3.68 11.25 0.87
N GLN A 118 -5.00 11.32 0.98
CA GLN A 118 -5.70 12.60 1.18
C GLN A 118 -5.33 13.25 2.51
N LYS A 119 -5.24 12.45 3.56
CA LYS A 119 -4.88 12.93 4.91
C LYS A 119 -3.43 13.40 4.96
N PHE A 120 -2.53 12.73 4.24
CA PHE A 120 -1.14 13.15 4.10
C PHE A 120 -1.02 14.47 3.31
N LEU A 121 -1.80 14.64 2.25
CA LEU A 121 -1.86 15.92 1.52
C LEU A 121 -2.34 17.07 2.41
N MET A 122 -3.37 16.84 3.22
CA MET A 122 -3.86 17.83 4.19
C MET A 122 -2.79 18.13 5.25
N PHE A 123 -2.13 17.10 5.77
CA PHE A 123 -1.06 17.22 6.75
C PHE A 123 0.13 18.05 6.24
N THR A 124 0.53 17.86 4.98
CA THR A 124 1.71 18.56 4.40
C THR A 124 1.41 19.97 3.91
N ASN A 125 0.14 20.34 3.77
CA ASN A 125 -0.29 21.65 3.25
C ASN A 125 -1.08 22.45 4.28
N VAL A 126 -0.77 22.28 5.55
CA VAL A 126 -1.42 23.02 6.65
C VAL A 126 -1.08 24.49 6.57
N ALA A 127 -2.12 25.34 6.53
CA ALA A 127 -2.00 26.77 6.82
C ALA A 127 -2.45 27.00 8.26
N GLN A 128 -1.66 27.79 9.01
CA GLN A 128 -2.04 28.17 10.37
C GLN A 128 -3.18 29.19 10.35
N PHE A 129 -4.18 28.96 11.21
CA PHE A 129 -5.31 29.88 11.34
C PHE A 129 -5.01 31.04 12.29
N GLY A 130 -3.93 30.94 13.08
CA GLY A 130 -3.57 31.97 14.07
C GLY A 130 -4.48 32.02 15.29
N VAL A 131 -5.35 31.00 15.44
CA VAL A 131 -6.27 30.88 16.60
C VAL A 131 -5.92 29.63 17.35
N ALA A 132 -5.52 29.78 18.62
CA ALA A 132 -5.17 28.70 19.49
C ALA A 132 -6.40 28.14 20.23
N ASP A 133 -6.46 26.82 20.38
CA ASP A 133 -7.44 26.15 21.22
C ASP A 133 -7.20 26.51 22.70
N PRO A 134 -8.25 26.91 23.44
CA PRO A 134 -8.11 27.39 24.82
C PRO A 134 -7.69 26.31 25.82
N VAL A 135 -7.86 25.03 25.49
CA VAL A 135 -7.53 23.90 26.37
C VAL A 135 -6.11 23.41 26.15
N PHE A 136 -5.72 23.23 24.89
CA PHE A 136 -4.43 22.64 24.53
C PHE A 136 -3.38 23.67 24.08
N GLY A 137 -3.78 24.91 23.80
CA GLY A 137 -2.86 25.96 23.32
C GLY A 137 -2.32 25.73 21.90
N LEU A 138 -2.86 24.75 21.19
CA LEU A 138 -2.47 24.41 19.82
C LEU A 138 -3.36 25.16 18.82
N ASP A 139 -2.77 25.53 17.67
CA ASP A 139 -3.54 26.12 16.57
C ASP A 139 -4.65 25.16 16.10
N ILE A 140 -5.84 25.70 15.81
CA ILE A 140 -7.00 24.91 15.35
C ILE A 140 -6.66 24.08 14.12
N SER A 141 -5.75 24.56 13.27
CA SER A 141 -5.28 23.81 12.08
C SER A 141 -4.69 22.45 12.43
N PHE A 142 -4.07 22.28 13.61
CA PHE A 142 -3.57 21.01 14.08
C PHE A 142 -4.71 19.96 14.19
N PHE A 143 -5.82 20.34 14.81
CA PHE A 143 -6.96 19.44 15.02
C PHE A 143 -7.66 19.09 13.70
N MET A 144 -7.69 20.04 12.75
CA MET A 144 -8.37 19.84 11.47
C MET A 144 -7.57 19.02 10.46
N PHE A 145 -6.23 19.18 10.43
CA PHE A 145 -5.39 18.63 9.36
C PHE A 145 -4.36 17.61 9.85
N GLN A 146 -3.67 17.91 10.96
CA GLN A 146 -2.58 17.06 11.42
C GLN A 146 -3.09 15.88 12.25
N LEU A 147 -4.00 16.12 13.17
CA LEU A 147 -4.56 15.07 14.05
C LEU A 147 -5.28 13.96 13.25
N PRO A 148 -6.10 14.24 12.23
CA PRO A 148 -6.73 13.19 11.42
C PRO A 148 -5.73 12.29 10.68
N PHE A 149 -4.60 12.84 10.21
CA PHE A 149 -3.55 12.06 9.59
C PHE A 149 -2.86 11.15 10.61
N ASN A 150 -2.41 11.71 11.74
CA ASN A 150 -1.75 10.96 12.79
C ASN A 150 -2.65 9.83 13.32
N LYS A 151 -3.94 10.12 13.55
CA LYS A 151 -4.93 9.11 13.95
C LYS A 151 -5.08 8.00 12.90
N ALA A 152 -5.14 8.36 11.63
CA ALA A 152 -5.27 7.37 10.56
C ALA A 152 -4.03 6.47 10.44
N VAL A 153 -2.82 7.02 10.60
CA VAL A 153 -1.57 6.24 10.62
C VAL A 153 -1.57 5.26 11.78
N VAL A 154 -1.91 5.70 12.98
CA VAL A 154 -1.96 4.84 14.18
C VAL A 154 -2.98 3.71 13.99
N ILE A 155 -4.21 4.03 13.52
CA ILE A 155 -5.25 3.02 13.26
C ILE A 155 -4.77 2.02 12.20
N PHE A 156 -4.15 2.50 11.12
CA PHE A 156 -3.61 1.64 10.06
C PHE A 156 -2.53 0.70 10.60
N LEU A 157 -1.60 1.19 11.42
CA LEU A 157 -0.55 0.38 12.02
C LEU A 157 -1.11 -0.66 12.99
N ILE A 158 -2.08 -0.29 13.84
CA ILE A 158 -2.74 -1.23 14.75
C ILE A 158 -3.43 -2.34 13.96
N ALA A 159 -4.19 -1.99 12.93
CA ALA A 159 -4.88 -2.97 12.08
C ALA A 159 -3.87 -3.92 11.36
N PHE A 160 -2.80 -3.36 10.81
CA PHE A 160 -1.75 -4.13 10.14
C PHE A 160 -1.04 -5.10 11.10
N LEU A 161 -0.64 -4.62 12.29
CA LEU A 161 0.01 -5.45 13.30
C LEU A 161 -0.93 -6.51 13.87
N SER A 162 -2.21 -6.19 14.07
CA SER A 162 -3.21 -7.17 14.52
C SER A 162 -3.40 -8.30 13.50
N LEU A 163 -3.50 -7.98 12.21
CA LEU A 163 -3.56 -8.99 11.15
C LEU A 163 -2.28 -9.82 11.08
N LEU A 164 -1.13 -9.20 11.31
CA LEU A 164 0.16 -9.89 11.31
C LEU A 164 0.27 -10.86 12.49
N THR A 165 -0.20 -10.48 13.69
CA THR A 165 -0.21 -11.37 14.87
C THR A 165 -1.13 -12.58 14.70
N VAL A 166 -2.27 -12.41 14.03
CA VAL A 166 -3.16 -13.54 13.69
C VAL A 166 -2.54 -14.46 12.64
N TYR A 167 -1.73 -13.91 11.74
CA TYR A 167 -1.06 -14.67 10.69
C TYR A 167 0.13 -15.50 11.22
N VAL A 168 0.88 -15.02 12.22
CA VAL A 168 2.07 -15.65 12.81
C VAL A 168 1.69 -16.68 13.87
#